data_9ee308304a16de3fd9986250f3c09e6c
#
_entry.id   9ee308304a16de3fd9986250f3c09e6c
#
_cell.length_a   1.000
_cell.length_b   1.000
_cell.length_c   1.000
_cell.angle_alpha   90.00
_cell.angle_beta   90.00
_cell.angle_gamma   90.00
#
_symmetry.space_group_name_H-M   'P 1'
#
loop_
_entity.id
_entity.type
_entity.pdbx_description
1 polymer ?
#
loop_
_entity_poly.entity_id
_entity_poly.type
_entity_poly.pdbx_seq_one_letter_code
_entity_poly.pdbx_strand_id
1 'polypeptide(L)'
;MKKLAYIAALIIGTTAATNASAALLATCSVNDIAPTAQACVGFQNGNLLSNNQSDVDAQTAALKQLGFDWSGTTVAKVTGLNSATTVNFGTALKGVTYIAVHYGNGTGGPGNGTAFYRLDAGSNLSSITLSYKSASSNAVLYATNVGAAVPEPATWAMMVLGFGLAGYAMRRSARREMTALRAS
;
A
#
# COMPACT_ATOMS: atom_id res chain seq x y z
N MET A 1 -40.38 -72.38 10.16
CA MET A 1 -39.14 -71.74 9.75
C MET A 1 -39.49 -70.31 9.44
N LYS A 2 -39.22 -69.38 10.41
CA LYS A 2 -39.57 -67.92 10.26
C LYS A 2 -38.35 -67.19 9.74
N LYS A 3 -38.44 -66.58 8.56
CA LYS A 3 -37.40 -65.70 7.97
C LYS A 3 -37.58 -64.27 8.50
N LEU A 4 -36.62 -63.79 9.32
CA LEU A 4 -36.53 -62.38 9.70
C LEU A 4 -35.89 -61.61 8.57
N ALA A 5 -36.57 -60.59 8.06
CA ALA A 5 -36.05 -59.62 7.13
C ALA A 5 -35.50 -58.40 7.95
N TYR A 6 -34.20 -58.14 7.86
CA TYR A 6 -33.61 -56.96 8.42
C TYR A 6 -33.70 -55.81 7.40
N ILE A 7 -34.44 -54.75 7.72
CA ILE A 7 -34.48 -53.51 6.95
C ILE A 7 -33.38 -52.61 7.53
N ALA A 8 -32.30 -52.40 6.79
CA ALA A 8 -31.28 -51.42 7.10
C ALA A 8 -31.76 -50.05 6.65
N ALA A 9 -32.07 -49.17 7.57
CA ALA A 9 -32.39 -47.76 7.29
C ALA A 9 -31.09 -46.99 7.09
N LEU A 10 -30.85 -46.53 5.84
CA LEU A 10 -29.73 -45.65 5.48
C LEU A 10 -30.09 -44.23 5.83
N ILE A 11 -29.52 -43.69 6.92
CA ILE A 11 -29.67 -42.28 7.30
C ILE A 11 -28.66 -41.48 6.48
N ILE A 12 -29.14 -40.82 5.42
CA ILE A 12 -28.34 -39.84 4.65
C ILE A 12 -28.33 -38.55 5.45
N GLY A 13 -27.26 -38.30 6.18
CA GLY A 13 -27.00 -37.03 6.86
C GLY A 13 -26.63 -35.98 5.83
N THR A 14 -27.54 -35.06 5.53
CA THR A 14 -27.24 -33.84 4.77
C THR A 14 -26.46 -32.91 5.65
N THR A 15 -25.14 -32.83 5.47
CA THR A 15 -24.31 -31.75 6.02
C THR A 15 -24.64 -30.48 5.28
N ALA A 16 -25.39 -29.56 5.88
CA ALA A 16 -25.55 -28.21 5.41
C ALA A 16 -24.18 -27.52 5.50
N ALA A 17 -23.50 -27.36 4.36
CA ALA A 17 -22.34 -26.51 4.26
C ALA A 17 -22.81 -25.06 4.49
N THR A 18 -22.59 -24.51 5.69
CA THR A 18 -22.75 -23.09 5.94
C THR A 18 -21.66 -22.39 5.14
N ASN A 19 -22.03 -21.73 4.03
CA ASN A 19 -21.16 -20.81 3.34
C ASN A 19 -20.86 -19.67 4.33
N ALA A 20 -19.70 -19.72 4.97
CA ALA A 20 -19.17 -18.58 5.69
C ALA A 20 -18.90 -17.49 4.64
N SER A 21 -19.80 -16.52 4.55
CA SER A 21 -19.60 -15.32 3.75
C SER A 21 -18.38 -14.62 4.33
N ALA A 22 -17.25 -14.67 3.62
CA ALA A 22 -16.11 -13.85 3.97
C ALA A 22 -16.60 -12.40 3.93
N ALA A 23 -16.59 -11.71 5.07
CA ALA A 23 -16.93 -10.30 5.10
C ALA A 23 -15.95 -9.58 4.17
N LEU A 24 -16.49 -8.95 3.12
CA LEU A 24 -15.69 -8.11 2.24
C LEU A 24 -15.09 -6.98 3.07
N LEU A 25 -13.76 -6.94 3.14
CA LEU A 25 -13.06 -5.82 3.75
C LEU A 25 -13.33 -4.55 2.96
N ALA A 26 -13.50 -3.43 3.65
CA ALA A 26 -13.60 -2.12 3.01
C ALA A 26 -12.33 -1.84 2.18
N THR A 27 -12.47 -1.09 1.11
CA THR A 27 -11.32 -0.54 0.39
C THR A 27 -10.75 0.64 1.17
N CYS A 28 -9.43 0.74 1.33
CA CYS A 28 -8.83 1.88 2.02
C CYS A 28 -9.05 3.19 1.23
N SER A 29 -9.14 4.29 1.97
CA SER A 29 -9.24 5.64 1.44
C SER A 29 -8.05 6.48 1.92
N VAL A 30 -7.61 7.41 1.11
CA VAL A 30 -6.60 8.41 1.52
C VAL A 30 -7.05 9.27 2.69
N ASN A 31 -8.36 9.35 2.94
CA ASN A 31 -8.98 10.09 4.04
C ASN A 31 -9.15 9.26 5.33
N ASP A 32 -8.69 8.01 5.34
CA ASP A 32 -8.73 7.17 6.55
C ASP A 32 -7.75 7.64 7.62
N ILE A 33 -6.84 8.52 7.25
CA ILE A 33 -5.87 9.16 8.15
C ILE A 33 -5.81 10.66 7.94
N ALA A 34 -5.36 11.40 8.97
CA ALA A 34 -5.02 12.81 8.87
C ALA A 34 -3.59 13.05 9.41
N PRO A 35 -2.75 13.80 8.66
CA PRO A 35 -3.06 14.45 7.37
C PRO A 35 -3.42 13.43 6.29
N THR A 36 -4.22 13.87 5.32
CA THR A 36 -4.70 13.04 4.21
C THR A 36 -3.52 12.38 3.49
N ALA A 37 -3.61 11.07 3.28
CA ALA A 37 -2.59 10.32 2.56
C ALA A 37 -2.55 10.72 1.08
N GLN A 38 -1.42 10.51 0.44
CA GLN A 38 -1.26 10.64 -1.02
C GLN A 38 -1.71 9.39 -1.76
N ALA A 39 -1.56 8.23 -1.12
CA ALA A 39 -1.97 6.93 -1.64
C ALA A 39 -2.21 5.95 -0.50
N CYS A 40 -3.04 4.93 -0.73
CA CYS A 40 -3.22 3.80 0.17
C CYS A 40 -3.32 2.46 -0.58
N VAL A 41 -2.95 1.39 0.12
CA VAL A 41 -3.10 -0.01 -0.32
C VAL A 41 -3.73 -0.81 0.81
N GLY A 42 -4.80 -1.51 0.58
CA GLY A 42 -5.55 -2.34 1.57
C GLY A 42 -7.06 -2.04 1.48
N PHE A 43 -7.90 -2.49 2.42
CA PHE A 43 -7.49 -3.28 3.60
C PHE A 43 -7.20 -4.72 3.19
N GLN A 44 -6.06 -5.22 3.59
CA GLN A 44 -5.72 -6.64 3.45
C GLN A 44 -6.11 -7.38 4.72
N ASN A 45 -6.64 -8.60 4.58
CA ASN A 45 -7.19 -9.36 5.70
C ASN A 45 -6.12 -9.70 6.77
N GLY A 46 -6.49 -9.50 8.03
CA GLY A 46 -5.68 -9.85 9.18
C GLY A 46 -4.64 -8.81 9.59
N ASN A 47 -3.88 -9.18 10.62
CA ASN A 47 -2.79 -8.36 11.14
C ASN A 47 -1.48 -8.71 10.42
N LEU A 48 -1.17 -7.98 9.39
CA LEU A 48 0.05 -8.18 8.60
C LEU A 48 1.29 -7.50 9.21
N LEU A 49 1.19 -6.88 10.38
CA LEU A 49 2.30 -6.12 10.98
C LEU A 49 3.16 -7.01 11.89
N SER A 50 3.31 -8.29 11.56
CA SER A 50 4.20 -9.22 12.22
C SER A 50 5.49 -9.45 11.42
N ASN A 51 6.42 -10.20 12.00
CA ASN A 51 7.69 -10.57 11.35
C ASN A 51 7.63 -11.99 10.74
N ASN A 52 6.45 -12.60 10.62
CA ASN A 52 6.28 -13.86 9.89
C ASN A 52 6.58 -13.62 8.41
N GLN A 53 7.18 -14.59 7.73
CA GLN A 53 7.60 -14.40 6.34
C GLN A 53 6.43 -14.01 5.42
N SER A 54 5.28 -14.64 5.57
CA SER A 54 4.08 -14.31 4.79
C SER A 54 3.62 -12.86 4.98
N ASP A 55 3.72 -12.34 6.22
CA ASP A 55 3.35 -10.96 6.52
C ASP A 55 4.40 -9.98 5.99
N VAL A 56 5.69 -10.32 6.09
CA VAL A 56 6.79 -9.55 5.50
C VAL A 56 6.65 -9.45 3.98
N ASP A 57 6.29 -10.55 3.33
CA ASP A 57 6.06 -10.57 1.88
C ASP A 57 4.87 -9.68 1.49
N ALA A 58 3.77 -9.75 2.25
CA ALA A 58 2.60 -8.89 2.04
C ALA A 58 2.90 -7.41 2.30
N GLN A 59 3.64 -7.08 3.36
CA GLN A 59 4.11 -5.73 3.65
C GLN A 59 4.97 -5.20 2.50
N THR A 60 5.94 -5.99 2.04
CA THR A 60 6.83 -5.63 0.93
C THR A 60 6.05 -5.36 -0.36
N ALA A 61 5.10 -6.23 -0.70
CA ALA A 61 4.27 -6.06 -1.88
C ALA A 61 3.40 -4.79 -1.81
N ALA A 62 2.80 -4.50 -0.65
CA ALA A 62 1.99 -3.31 -0.46
C ALA A 62 2.82 -2.01 -0.51
N LEU A 63 3.98 -1.99 0.15
CA LEU A 63 4.88 -0.84 0.15
C LEU A 63 5.45 -0.56 -1.25
N LYS A 64 5.75 -1.61 -2.03
CA LYS A 64 6.17 -1.47 -3.42
C LYS A 64 5.10 -0.83 -4.30
N GLN A 65 3.82 -1.16 -4.10
CA GLN A 65 2.72 -0.50 -4.79
C GLN A 65 2.62 0.99 -4.45
N LEU A 66 3.04 1.39 -3.24
CA LEU A 66 3.13 2.79 -2.83
C LEU A 66 4.40 3.50 -3.30
N GLY A 67 5.30 2.79 -4.02
CA GLY A 67 6.56 3.31 -4.52
C GLY A 67 7.71 3.29 -3.52
N PHE A 68 7.70 2.36 -2.56
CA PHE A 68 8.75 2.20 -1.56
C PHE A 68 9.33 0.77 -1.57
N ASP A 69 10.62 0.67 -1.85
CA ASP A 69 11.36 -0.59 -1.76
C ASP A 69 11.84 -0.79 -0.32
N TRP A 70 11.07 -1.57 0.44
CA TRP A 70 11.34 -1.81 1.85
C TRP A 70 12.40 -2.89 2.04
N SER A 71 13.41 -2.60 2.88
CA SER A 71 14.53 -3.50 3.20
C SER A 71 14.27 -4.50 4.33
N GLY A 72 13.02 -4.54 4.86
CA GLY A 72 12.68 -5.40 6.00
C GLY A 72 12.85 -4.74 7.38
N THR A 73 13.36 -3.50 7.44
CA THR A 73 13.55 -2.78 8.71
C THR A 73 12.46 -1.73 8.92
N THR A 74 11.91 -1.64 10.12
CA THR A 74 10.93 -0.62 10.51
C THR A 74 11.59 0.45 11.39
N VAL A 75 11.14 1.69 11.26
CA VAL A 75 11.61 2.82 12.09
C VAL A 75 10.99 2.76 13.49
N ALA A 76 9.69 2.50 13.56
CA ALA A 76 8.97 2.40 14.82
C ALA A 76 7.74 1.49 14.68
N LYS A 77 7.35 0.87 15.77
CA LYS A 77 6.12 0.08 15.87
C LYS A 77 5.37 0.48 17.14
N VAL A 78 4.10 0.77 17.02
CA VAL A 78 3.18 1.08 18.12
C VAL A 78 2.22 -0.10 18.26
N THR A 79 2.15 -0.68 19.43
CA THR A 79 1.24 -1.78 19.75
C THR A 79 0.26 -1.36 20.84
N GLY A 80 -0.86 -2.07 20.95
CA GLY A 80 -1.84 -1.80 22.01
C GLY A 80 -2.52 -0.44 21.88
N LEU A 81 -2.85 -0.03 20.64
CA LEU A 81 -3.58 1.22 20.40
C LEU A 81 -4.95 1.24 21.07
N ASN A 82 -5.54 0.05 21.35
CA ASN A 82 -6.80 -0.09 22.10
C ASN A 82 -7.89 0.87 21.62
N SER A 83 -8.06 0.96 20.30
CA SER A 83 -9.03 1.86 19.65
C SER A 83 -8.67 3.35 19.74
N ALA A 84 -7.44 3.70 20.03
CA ALA A 84 -6.98 5.07 19.94
C ALA A 84 -7.15 5.65 18.53
N THR A 85 -7.56 6.89 18.45
CA THR A 85 -7.72 7.62 17.18
C THR A 85 -6.46 8.40 16.80
N THR A 86 -5.45 8.41 17.65
CA THR A 86 -4.18 9.11 17.41
C THR A 86 -3.02 8.15 17.58
N VAL A 87 -2.11 8.15 16.63
CA VAL A 87 -0.90 7.34 16.65
C VAL A 87 0.31 8.25 16.71
N ASN A 88 1.11 8.10 17.76
CA ASN A 88 2.40 8.75 17.92
C ASN A 88 3.49 7.68 17.83
N PHE A 89 4.40 7.81 16.88
CA PHE A 89 5.50 6.85 16.66
C PHE A 89 6.73 7.14 17.53
N GLY A 90 6.69 8.14 18.42
CA GLY A 90 7.84 8.52 19.24
C GLY A 90 8.96 9.23 18.46
N THR A 91 8.75 9.49 17.19
CA THR A 91 9.66 10.24 16.32
C THR A 91 8.89 11.22 15.44
N ALA A 92 9.52 12.34 15.10
CA ALA A 92 8.91 13.31 14.20
C ALA A 92 8.87 12.76 12.77
N LEU A 93 7.69 12.77 12.17
CA LEU A 93 7.49 12.42 10.77
C LEU A 93 7.82 13.64 9.90
N LYS A 94 8.50 13.42 8.77
CA LYS A 94 8.95 14.50 7.87
C LYS A 94 8.81 14.04 6.43
N GLY A 95 8.46 14.95 5.53
CA GLY A 95 8.38 14.68 4.09
C GLY A 95 7.60 13.41 3.76
N VAL A 96 8.00 12.70 2.71
CA VAL A 96 7.36 11.45 2.32
C VAL A 96 7.58 10.39 3.39
N THR A 97 6.47 9.88 3.90
CA THR A 97 6.40 8.96 5.03
C THR A 97 5.52 7.77 4.67
N TYR A 98 5.94 6.57 5.08
CA TYR A 98 5.24 5.31 4.83
C TYR A 98 4.89 4.65 6.16
N ILE A 99 3.60 4.39 6.35
CA ILE A 99 3.05 3.76 7.55
C ILE A 99 2.09 2.64 7.18
N ALA A 100 1.82 1.77 8.13
CA ALA A 100 0.66 0.90 8.09
C ALA A 100 -0.09 0.92 9.41
N VAL A 101 -1.39 0.66 9.34
CA VAL A 101 -2.27 0.55 10.49
C VAL A 101 -3.08 -0.74 10.36
N HIS A 102 -3.09 -1.53 11.43
CA HIS A 102 -3.98 -2.67 11.57
C HIS A 102 -5.19 -2.28 12.40
N TYR A 103 -6.35 -2.65 11.90
CA TYR A 103 -7.64 -2.53 12.57
C TYR A 103 -8.18 -3.94 12.86
N GLY A 104 -8.64 -4.15 14.08
CA GLY A 104 -9.32 -5.38 14.48
C GLY A 104 -10.83 -5.33 14.16
N ASN A 105 -11.57 -6.29 14.69
CA ASN A 105 -13.02 -6.42 14.48
C ASN A 105 -13.88 -5.44 15.31
N GLY A 106 -13.34 -4.31 15.74
CA GLY A 106 -14.08 -3.31 16.50
C GLY A 106 -15.24 -2.71 15.69
N THR A 107 -16.33 -2.36 16.40
CA THR A 107 -17.49 -1.72 15.78
C THR A 107 -17.12 -0.37 15.16
N GLY A 108 -17.52 -0.14 13.91
CA GLY A 108 -17.22 1.11 13.18
C GLY A 108 -15.83 1.15 12.54
N GLY A 109 -15.10 0.04 12.57
CA GLY A 109 -13.86 -0.14 11.82
C GLY A 109 -14.07 -0.79 10.44
N PRO A 110 -13.00 -0.91 9.65
CA PRO A 110 -13.05 -1.50 8.29
C PRO A 110 -13.12 -3.03 8.29
N GLY A 111 -13.21 -3.65 9.47
CA GLY A 111 -13.01 -5.09 9.66
C GLY A 111 -11.59 -5.42 10.09
N ASN A 112 -11.32 -6.73 10.30
CA ASN A 112 -9.98 -7.21 10.67
C ASN A 112 -9.02 -7.10 9.50
N GLY A 113 -8.40 -5.94 9.32
CA GLY A 113 -7.56 -5.67 8.16
C GLY A 113 -6.43 -4.69 8.40
N THR A 114 -5.43 -4.77 7.53
CA THR A 114 -4.25 -3.88 7.53
C THR A 114 -4.26 -3.01 6.28
N ALA A 115 -4.09 -1.71 6.44
CA ALA A 115 -3.91 -0.77 5.35
C ALA A 115 -2.56 -0.06 5.47
N PHE A 116 -1.98 0.22 4.30
CA PHE A 116 -0.69 0.89 4.12
C PHE A 116 -0.93 2.25 3.48
N TYR A 117 -0.21 3.26 3.95
CA TYR A 117 -0.39 4.64 3.51
C TYR A 117 0.95 5.29 3.19
N ARG A 118 0.95 6.07 2.12
CA ARG A 118 1.98 7.04 1.81
C ARG A 118 1.41 8.42 2.05
N LEU A 119 2.08 9.25 2.85
CA LEU A 119 1.66 10.62 3.15
C LEU A 119 2.85 11.58 3.07
N ASP A 120 2.56 12.86 2.92
CA ASP A 120 3.52 13.92 3.14
C ASP A 120 3.31 14.49 4.54
N ALA A 121 4.26 14.26 5.41
CA ALA A 121 4.22 14.72 6.79
C ALA A 121 4.72 16.16 6.97
N GLY A 122 5.08 16.84 5.89
CA GLY A 122 5.64 18.20 5.96
C GLY A 122 6.97 18.24 6.69
N SER A 123 7.19 19.25 7.50
CA SER A 123 8.48 19.48 8.17
C SER A 123 8.62 18.81 9.54
N ASN A 124 7.51 18.63 10.27
CA ASN A 124 7.54 18.10 11.64
C ASN A 124 6.16 17.71 12.14
N LEU A 125 5.69 16.52 11.77
CA LEU A 125 4.42 15.97 12.24
C LEU A 125 4.67 15.01 13.41
N SER A 126 4.05 15.25 14.56
CA SER A 126 4.28 14.44 15.78
C SER A 126 3.38 13.20 15.84
N SER A 127 2.22 13.24 15.21
CA SER A 127 1.24 12.13 15.23
C SER A 127 0.33 12.17 14.03
N ILE A 128 -0.29 11.03 13.73
CA ILE A 128 -1.38 10.92 12.75
C ILE A 128 -2.70 10.67 13.46
N THR A 129 -3.80 11.14 12.89
CA THR A 129 -5.15 10.85 13.36
C THR A 129 -5.79 9.80 12.46
N LEU A 130 -6.51 8.84 13.06
CA LEU A 130 -7.22 7.78 12.37
C LEU A 130 -8.71 8.09 12.31
N SER A 131 -9.34 7.90 11.17
CA SER A 131 -10.78 8.16 10.98
C SER A 131 -11.65 7.09 11.64
N TYR A 132 -11.18 5.86 11.77
CA TYR A 132 -11.90 4.76 12.41
C TYR A 132 -11.69 4.78 13.93
N LYS A 133 -12.79 5.04 14.67
CA LYS A 133 -12.72 5.39 16.08
C LYS A 133 -12.67 4.20 17.07
N SER A 134 -12.83 2.98 16.64
CA SER A 134 -13.02 1.89 17.61
C SER A 134 -12.35 0.57 17.20
N ALA A 135 -11.39 0.62 16.30
CA ALA A 135 -10.85 -0.59 15.74
C ALA A 135 -9.31 -0.64 15.67
N SER A 136 -8.62 0.49 15.88
CA SER A 136 -7.15 0.51 15.78
C SER A 136 -6.48 -0.41 16.81
N SER A 137 -5.50 -1.17 16.38
CA SER A 137 -4.80 -2.17 17.18
C SER A 137 -3.29 -1.90 17.25
N ASN A 138 -2.64 -1.79 16.13
CA ASN A 138 -1.21 -1.51 16.02
C ASN A 138 -0.91 -0.71 14.74
N ALA A 139 0.22 -0.01 14.76
CA ALA A 139 0.72 0.74 13.63
C ALA A 139 2.24 0.58 13.49
N VAL A 140 2.73 0.69 12.26
CA VAL A 140 4.15 0.61 11.93
C VAL A 140 4.54 1.82 11.09
N LEU A 141 5.68 2.41 11.42
CA LEU A 141 6.38 3.40 10.61
C LEU A 141 7.53 2.69 9.88
N TYR A 142 7.45 2.64 8.56
CA TYR A 142 8.49 2.02 7.72
C TYR A 142 9.59 2.99 7.35
N ALA A 143 9.20 4.21 6.97
CA ALA A 143 10.15 5.24 6.61
C ALA A 143 9.53 6.64 6.80
N THR A 144 10.37 7.62 7.06
CA THR A 144 10.04 9.03 7.09
C THR A 144 11.20 9.83 6.51
N ASN A 145 10.94 11.03 6.00
CA ASN A 145 11.92 11.87 5.32
C ASN A 145 12.52 11.19 4.06
N VAL A 146 11.74 10.35 3.40
CA VAL A 146 12.15 9.77 2.10
C VAL A 146 12.08 10.90 1.08
N GLY A 147 13.20 11.24 0.48
CA GLY A 147 13.25 12.24 -0.61
C GLY A 147 12.31 11.82 -1.75
N ALA A 148 11.68 12.79 -2.43
CA ALA A 148 11.00 12.48 -3.67
C ALA A 148 11.98 11.73 -4.58
N ALA A 149 11.55 10.65 -5.22
CA ALA A 149 12.39 9.93 -6.18
C ALA A 149 12.82 10.93 -7.27
N VAL A 150 14.06 11.37 -7.19
CA VAL A 150 14.65 12.20 -8.25
C VAL A 150 14.84 11.29 -9.44
N PRO A 151 14.33 11.62 -10.65
CA PRO A 151 14.56 10.81 -11.83
C PRO A 151 16.06 10.52 -11.95
N GLU A 152 16.40 9.25 -12.12
CA GLU A 152 17.80 8.80 -12.15
C GLU A 152 18.60 9.57 -13.19
N PRO A 153 19.93 9.80 -12.96
CA PRO A 153 20.80 10.52 -13.91
C PRO A 153 20.71 9.97 -15.33
N ALA A 154 20.45 8.67 -15.48
CA ALA A 154 20.23 8.02 -16.78
C ALA A 154 18.99 8.59 -17.52
N THR A 155 17.91 8.89 -16.80
CA THR A 155 16.69 9.50 -17.40
C THR A 155 16.99 10.90 -17.91
N TRP A 156 17.74 11.70 -17.15
CA TRP A 156 18.20 13.02 -17.57
C TRP A 156 19.12 12.95 -18.80
N ALA A 157 20.06 11.99 -18.79
CA ALA A 157 20.96 11.78 -19.91
C ALA A 157 20.20 11.39 -21.19
N MET A 158 19.24 10.50 -21.11
CA MET A 158 18.40 10.10 -22.24
C MET A 158 17.54 11.24 -22.75
N MET A 159 17.02 12.10 -21.86
CA MET A 159 16.24 13.28 -22.25
C MET A 159 17.11 14.30 -22.99
N VAL A 160 18.30 14.59 -22.46
CA VAL A 160 19.26 15.52 -23.11
C VAL A 160 19.74 14.98 -24.45
N LEU A 161 20.07 13.68 -24.53
CA LEU A 161 20.44 13.03 -25.79
C LEU A 161 19.31 13.07 -26.81
N GLY A 162 18.07 12.78 -26.40
CA GLY A 162 16.89 12.79 -27.27
C GLY A 162 16.67 14.18 -27.87
N PHE A 163 16.63 15.21 -27.06
CA PHE A 163 16.48 16.59 -27.53
C PHE A 163 17.69 17.10 -28.33
N GLY A 164 18.90 16.68 -27.92
CA GLY A 164 20.12 17.03 -28.65
C GLY A 164 20.14 16.47 -30.06
N LEU A 165 19.80 15.19 -30.24
CA LEU A 165 19.70 14.54 -31.56
C LEU A 165 18.58 15.12 -32.42
N ALA A 166 17.42 15.42 -31.87
CA ALA A 166 16.32 16.03 -32.56
C ALA A 166 16.71 17.45 -33.07
N GLY A 167 17.31 18.25 -32.21
CA GLY A 167 17.78 19.59 -32.57
C GLY A 167 18.88 19.59 -33.63
N TYR A 168 19.82 18.62 -33.55
CA TYR A 168 20.83 18.43 -34.57
C TYR A 168 20.24 18.05 -35.94
N ALA A 169 19.29 17.11 -35.95
CA ALA A 169 18.61 16.69 -37.18
C ALA A 169 17.88 17.84 -37.87
N MET A 170 17.13 18.64 -37.11
CA MET A 170 16.43 19.82 -37.62
C MET A 170 17.39 20.87 -38.18
N ARG A 171 18.51 21.12 -37.52
CA ARG A 171 19.53 22.08 -38.00
C ARG A 171 20.21 21.59 -39.29
N ARG A 172 20.40 20.28 -39.43
CA ARG A 172 20.99 19.69 -40.64
C ARG A 172 20.03 19.78 -41.83
N SER A 173 18.73 19.55 -41.66
CA SER A 173 17.74 19.68 -42.74
C SER A 173 17.62 21.12 -43.23
N ALA A 174 17.56 22.12 -42.33
CA ALA A 174 17.49 23.53 -42.67
C ALA A 174 18.72 24.00 -43.50
N ARG A 175 19.93 23.48 -43.20
CA ARG A 175 21.12 23.82 -43.99
C ARG A 175 21.07 23.28 -45.41
N ARG A 176 20.49 22.09 -45.64
CA ARG A 176 20.37 21.50 -46.97
C ARG A 176 19.43 22.29 -47.86
N GLU A 177 18.34 22.80 -47.34
CA GLU A 177 17.39 23.63 -48.08
C GLU A 177 18.04 24.95 -48.52
N MET A 178 18.80 25.62 -47.62
CA MET A 178 19.50 26.87 -47.97
C MET A 178 20.59 26.66 -49.03
N THR A 179 21.21 25.49 -49.10
CA THR A 179 22.22 25.21 -50.12
C THR A 179 21.59 24.96 -51.49
N ALA A 180 20.41 24.30 -51.52
CA ALA A 180 19.66 24.06 -52.75
C ALA A 180 19.14 25.37 -53.41
N LEU A 181 18.70 26.34 -52.58
CA LEU A 181 18.23 27.65 -53.05
C LEU A 181 19.34 28.56 -53.57
N ARG A 182 20.62 28.32 -53.21
CA ARG A 182 21.76 29.08 -53.74
C ARG A 182 22.32 28.53 -55.07
N ALA A 183 21.95 27.34 -55.46
CA ALA A 183 22.43 26.65 -56.66
C ALA A 183 21.47 26.76 -57.86
N SER A 184 20.31 27.42 -57.68
CA SER A 184 19.33 27.75 -58.72
C SER A 184 19.45 29.25 -59.10
#